data_3d27eb45fe43bad4dcb1106c4b9c1c68
#
_entry.id   3d27eb45fe43bad4dcb1106c4b9c1c68
#
_cell.length_a   1.000
_cell.length_b   1.000
_cell.length_c   1.000
_cell.angle_alpha   90.00
_cell.angle_beta   90.00
_cell.angle_gamma   90.00
#
_symmetry.space_group_name_H-M   'P 1'
#
loop_
_entity.id
_entity.type
_entity.pdbx_description
1 polymer ?
#
loop_
_entity_poly.entity_id
_entity_poly.type
_entity_poly.pdbx_seq_one_letter_code
_entity_poly.pdbx_strand_id
1 'polypeptide(L)'
;MRLVIARCSVDYVGRLDAHLPMADRLLIVKADGSVSVHADDRAYKPLNWMTPPCTLKESAIEDLDGDDTGEVLWLVENPKGEQLRITIAEIHEEISYDMGEDLSLIHI
;
A
#
# COMPACT_ATOMS: atom_id res chain seq x y z
N MET A 1 -5.72 0.21 -11.54
CA MET A 1 -4.81 -0.61 -10.71
C MET A 1 -3.39 -0.07 -10.84
N ARG A 2 -2.71 0.01 -9.73
CA ARG A 2 -1.34 0.54 -9.68
C ARG A 2 -0.45 -0.51 -9.01
N LEU A 3 0.66 -0.82 -9.64
CA LEU A 3 1.65 -1.77 -9.16
C LEU A 3 2.93 -1.01 -8.84
N VAL A 4 3.43 -1.17 -7.62
CA VAL A 4 4.63 -0.46 -7.17
C VAL A 4 5.60 -1.45 -6.55
N ILE A 5 6.82 -1.51 -7.07
CA ILE A 5 7.90 -2.27 -6.45
C ILE A 5 8.77 -1.25 -5.71
N ALA A 6 8.83 -1.38 -4.40
CA ALA A 6 9.46 -0.38 -3.56
C ALA A 6 10.14 -1.01 -2.34
N ARG A 7 11.18 -0.32 -1.88
CA ARG A 7 11.76 -0.61 -0.59
C ARG A 7 10.97 0.13 0.48
N CYS A 8 10.28 -0.60 1.32
CA CYS A 8 9.35 -0.03 2.27
C CYS A 8 9.20 -0.86 3.54
N SER A 9 8.75 -0.21 4.59
CA SER A 9 8.28 -0.85 5.82
C SER A 9 6.76 -0.67 5.92
N VAL A 10 6.10 -1.57 6.62
CA VAL A 10 4.64 -1.58 6.72
C VAL A 10 4.23 -1.73 8.18
N ASP A 11 3.35 -0.85 8.63
CA ASP A 11 2.73 -0.92 9.95
C ASP A 11 1.22 -1.01 9.79
N TYR A 12 0.63 -2.07 10.32
CA TYR A 12 -0.81 -2.24 10.36
C TYR A 12 -1.30 -1.98 11.79
N VAL A 13 -2.31 -1.13 11.92
CA VAL A 13 -2.98 -0.82 13.18
C VAL A 13 -4.47 -1.08 13.01
N GLY A 14 -4.99 -2.00 13.81
CA GLY A 14 -6.40 -2.39 13.73
C GLY A 14 -6.74 -3.40 14.81
N ARG A 15 -7.37 -4.51 14.43
CA ARG A 15 -7.70 -5.57 15.38
C ARG A 15 -6.45 -6.20 15.98
N LEU A 16 -5.38 -6.23 15.22
CA LEU A 16 -4.05 -6.66 15.63
C LEU A 16 -3.07 -5.62 15.13
N ASP A 17 -1.99 -5.42 15.86
CA ASP A 17 -0.89 -4.59 15.39
C ASP A 17 0.16 -5.48 14.77
N ALA A 18 0.62 -5.12 13.58
CA ALA A 18 1.64 -5.87 12.87
C ALA A 18 2.64 -4.91 12.24
N HIS A 19 3.90 -5.36 12.16
CA HIS A 19 4.99 -4.58 11.58
C HIS A 19 5.80 -5.47 10.64
N LEU A 20 6.04 -4.97 9.43
CA LEU A 20 6.96 -5.57 8.48
C LEU A 20 8.16 -4.64 8.33
N PRO A 21 9.39 -5.16 8.56
CA PRO A 21 10.58 -4.34 8.45
C PRO A 21 10.85 -3.87 7.03
N MET A 22 11.75 -2.91 6.90
CA MET A 22 12.14 -2.36 5.60
C MET A 22 12.69 -3.46 4.69
N ALA A 23 12.07 -3.64 3.53
CA ALA A 23 12.46 -4.62 2.52
C ALA A 23 11.83 -4.25 1.17
N ASP A 24 12.32 -4.87 0.10
CA ASP A 24 11.70 -4.71 -1.22
C ASP A 24 10.39 -5.49 -1.25
N ARG A 25 9.32 -4.82 -1.64
CA ARG A 25 7.97 -5.38 -1.66
C ARG A 25 7.22 -4.94 -2.89
N LEU A 26 6.24 -5.75 -3.28
CA LEU A 26 5.26 -5.37 -4.30
C LEU A 26 4.01 -4.85 -3.60
N LEU A 27 3.61 -3.65 -3.96
CA LEU A 27 2.39 -3.01 -3.48
C LEU A 27 1.39 -2.96 -4.64
N ILE A 28 0.18 -3.45 -4.40
CA ILE A 28 -0.90 -3.41 -5.39
C ILE A 28 -2.01 -2.52 -4.85
N VAL A 29 -2.27 -1.43 -5.55
CA VAL A 29 -3.34 -0.48 -5.21
C VAL A 29 -4.49 -0.68 -6.18
N LYS A 30 -5.66 -1.02 -5.65
CA LYS A 30 -6.86 -1.25 -6.45
C LYS A 30 -7.72 0.01 -6.54
N ALA A 31 -8.69 -0.02 -7.45
CA ALA A 31 -9.57 1.12 -7.70
C ALA A 31 -10.42 1.51 -6.48
N ASP A 32 -10.71 0.57 -5.58
CA ASP A 32 -11.46 0.84 -4.36
C ASP A 32 -10.59 1.42 -3.22
N GLY A 33 -9.32 1.72 -3.51
CA GLY A 33 -8.37 2.24 -2.54
C GLY A 33 -7.68 1.20 -1.69
N SER A 34 -8.03 -0.08 -1.83
CA SER A 34 -7.39 -1.14 -1.06
C SER A 34 -5.96 -1.38 -1.56
N VAL A 35 -5.07 -1.70 -0.62
CA VAL A 35 -3.67 -1.97 -0.90
C VAL A 35 -3.32 -3.34 -0.37
N SER A 36 -2.71 -4.18 -1.21
CA SER A 36 -2.13 -5.45 -0.79
C SER A 36 -0.61 -5.40 -0.87
N VAL A 37 0.04 -6.09 0.06
CA VAL A 37 1.50 -6.11 0.19
C VAL A 37 1.98 -7.52 -0.04
N HIS A 38 2.95 -7.68 -0.95
CA HIS A 38 3.51 -8.97 -1.33
C HIS A 38 5.02 -8.98 -1.11
N ALA A 39 5.55 -10.12 -0.65
CA ALA A 39 6.98 -10.36 -0.61
C ALA A 39 7.38 -11.28 -1.77
N ASP A 40 8.59 -11.07 -2.30
CA ASP A 40 9.06 -11.83 -3.45
C ASP A 40 9.56 -13.24 -3.08
N ASP A 41 10.13 -13.37 -1.90
CA ASP A 41 10.89 -14.56 -1.50
C ASP A 41 10.09 -15.63 -0.76
N ARG A 42 8.79 -15.41 -0.54
CA ARG A 42 7.96 -16.32 0.23
C ARG A 42 6.55 -16.41 -0.35
N ALA A 43 5.99 -17.63 -0.27
CA ALA A 43 4.61 -17.88 -0.69
C ALA A 43 3.63 -17.46 0.43
N TYR A 44 3.74 -16.24 0.91
CA TYR A 44 2.80 -15.70 1.88
C TYR A 44 1.50 -15.29 1.22
N LYS A 45 0.42 -15.39 1.98
CA LYS A 45 -0.78 -14.70 1.61
C LYS A 45 -0.51 -13.20 1.57
N PRO A 46 -1.03 -12.49 0.57
CA PRO A 46 -0.94 -11.04 0.56
C PRO A 46 -1.48 -10.46 1.86
N LEU A 47 -0.79 -9.48 2.40
CA LEU A 47 -1.28 -8.77 3.57
C LEU A 47 -2.35 -7.80 3.11
N ASN A 48 -3.58 -8.19 3.29
CA ASN A 48 -4.75 -7.40 2.93
C ASN A 48 -5.79 -7.57 4.03
N TRP A 49 -5.51 -6.91 5.15
CA TRP A 49 -6.35 -7.04 6.33
C TRP A 49 -7.51 -6.05 6.36
N MET A 50 -7.48 -5.06 5.48
CA MET A 50 -8.42 -3.96 5.55
C MET A 50 -9.66 -4.25 4.72
N THR A 51 -10.82 -3.99 5.32
CA THR A 51 -12.10 -4.13 4.65
C THR A 51 -12.35 -2.90 3.77
N PRO A 52 -12.60 -3.06 2.45
CA PRO A 52 -12.96 -1.92 1.62
C PRO A 52 -14.33 -1.32 2.02
N PRO A 53 -14.61 -0.06 1.70
CA PRO A 53 -13.75 0.83 0.94
C PRO A 53 -12.59 1.38 1.75
N CYS A 54 -11.46 1.62 1.10
CA CYS A 54 -10.28 2.21 1.71
C CYS A 54 -9.92 3.52 1.04
N THR A 55 -9.26 4.39 1.78
CA THR A 55 -8.75 5.66 1.27
C THR A 55 -7.24 5.67 1.42
N LEU A 56 -6.54 5.89 0.32
CA LEU A 56 -5.09 6.02 0.29
C LEU A 56 -4.72 7.50 0.25
N LYS A 57 -3.87 7.90 1.21
CA LYS A 57 -3.30 9.24 1.24
C LYS A 57 -1.78 9.12 1.11
N GLU A 58 -1.20 9.86 0.20
CA GLU A 58 0.24 9.89 -0.03
C GLU A 58 0.78 11.24 0.44
N SER A 59 1.87 11.21 1.21
CA SER A 59 2.52 12.43 1.67
C SER A 59 4.02 12.26 1.71
N ALA A 60 4.77 13.34 1.41
CA ALA A 60 6.21 13.35 1.55
C ALA A 60 6.57 13.41 3.04
N ILE A 61 7.63 12.70 3.42
CA ILE A 61 8.16 12.75 4.79
C ILE A 61 9.23 13.82 4.84
N GLU A 62 9.03 14.80 5.71
CA GLU A 62 9.97 15.89 5.94
C GLU A 62 10.82 15.60 7.18
N ASP A 63 12.05 16.09 7.16
CA ASP A 63 12.92 16.02 8.34
C ASP A 63 12.58 17.13 9.35
N LEU A 64 13.36 17.23 10.43
CA LEU A 64 13.13 18.21 11.48
C LEU A 64 13.30 19.66 10.99
N ASP A 65 14.02 19.87 9.90
CA ASP A 65 14.24 21.20 9.31
C ASP A 65 13.21 21.52 8.21
N GLY A 66 12.27 20.61 7.96
CA GLY A 66 11.24 20.77 6.94
C GLY A 66 11.69 20.39 5.54
N ASP A 67 12.87 19.78 5.40
CA ASP A 67 13.40 19.34 4.12
C ASP A 67 12.83 17.96 3.75
N ASP A 68 12.54 17.76 2.46
CA ASP A 68 12.07 16.49 1.94
C ASP A 68 13.17 15.43 2.06
N THR A 69 12.89 14.36 2.79
CA THR A 69 13.84 13.25 2.97
C THR A 69 13.92 12.32 1.77
N GLY A 70 13.05 12.51 0.77
CA GLY A 70 12.90 11.58 -0.34
C GLY A 70 12.04 10.36 -0.02
N GLU A 71 11.59 10.23 1.22
CA GLU A 71 10.69 9.17 1.64
C GLU A 71 9.23 9.61 1.54
N VAL A 72 8.35 8.63 1.32
CA VAL A 72 6.91 8.88 1.18
C VAL A 72 6.16 8.00 2.15
N LEU A 73 5.16 8.56 2.78
CA LEU A 73 4.22 7.82 3.62
C LEU A 73 2.92 7.60 2.87
N TRP A 74 2.52 6.34 2.75
CA TRP A 74 1.20 5.96 2.27
C TRP A 74 0.37 5.57 3.48
N LEU A 75 -0.71 6.31 3.70
CA LEU A 75 -1.66 6.01 4.77
C LEU A 75 -2.95 5.50 4.15
N VAL A 76 -3.30 4.25 4.46
CA VAL A 76 -4.54 3.63 4.01
C VAL A 76 -5.47 3.52 5.21
N GLU A 77 -6.67 4.05 5.08
CA GLU A 77 -7.66 4.05 6.16
C GLU A 77 -9.00 3.52 5.65
N ASN A 78 -9.77 2.94 6.55
CA ASN A 78 -11.14 2.52 6.25
C ASN A 78 -12.11 3.03 7.32
N PRO A 79 -13.45 2.94 7.09
CA PRO A 79 -14.44 3.41 8.06
C PRO A 79 -14.42 2.70 9.41
N LYS A 80 -13.80 1.54 9.50
CA LYS A 80 -13.71 0.76 10.76
C LYS A 80 -12.57 1.25 11.66
N GLY A 81 -11.81 2.27 11.23
CA GLY A 81 -10.69 2.79 12.00
C GLY A 81 -9.39 2.03 11.83
N GLU A 82 -9.32 1.06 10.94
CA GLU A 82 -8.09 0.38 10.63
C GLU A 82 -7.18 1.28 9.80
N GLN A 83 -5.88 1.18 10.02
CA GLN A 83 -4.88 1.95 9.29
C GLN A 83 -3.75 1.04 8.84
N LEU A 84 -3.29 1.27 7.61
CA LEU A 84 -2.10 0.65 7.06
C LEU A 84 -1.14 1.77 6.71
N ARG A 85 0.02 1.79 7.34
CA ARG A 85 1.04 2.82 7.11
C ARG A 85 2.22 2.19 6.39
N ILE A 86 2.52 2.69 5.21
CA ILE A 86 3.61 2.19 4.40
C ILE A 86 4.63 3.31 4.23
N THR A 87 5.81 3.13 4.83
CA THR A 87 6.91 4.08 4.68
C THR A 87 7.79 3.63 3.53
N ILE A 88 7.78 4.38 2.44
CA ILE A 88 8.51 4.05 1.22
C ILE A 88 9.81 4.83 1.19
N ALA A 89 10.92 4.11 1.24
CA ALA A 89 12.26 4.70 1.15
C ALA A 89 12.68 4.93 -0.30
N GLU A 90 12.33 4.00 -1.19
CA GLU A 90 12.73 4.06 -2.60
C GLU A 90 11.71 3.30 -3.45
N ILE A 91 11.31 3.90 -4.57
CA ILE A 91 10.47 3.24 -5.57
C ILE A 91 11.36 2.76 -6.71
N HIS A 92 11.38 1.44 -6.92
CA HIS A 92 12.16 0.83 -7.99
C HIS A 92 11.40 0.84 -9.31
N GLU A 93 10.10 0.58 -9.27
CA GLU A 93 9.28 0.52 -10.46
C GLU A 93 7.83 0.81 -10.09
N GLU A 94 7.14 1.55 -10.95
CA GLU A 94 5.74 1.87 -10.77
C GLU A 94 5.03 1.79 -12.11
N ILE A 95 3.95 1.03 -12.17
CA ILE A 95 3.12 0.86 -13.37
C ILE A 95 1.67 1.10 -12.97
N SER A 96 0.99 1.96 -13.73
CA SER A 96 -0.43 2.23 -13.52
C SER A 96 -1.22 1.76 -14.72
N TYR A 97 -2.30 1.03 -14.46
CA TYR A 97 -3.24 0.58 -15.47
C TYR A 97 -4.63 1.13 -15.18
N ASP A 98 -5.24 1.74 -16.16
CA ASP A 98 -6.67 2.02 -16.13
C ASP A 98 -7.37 0.85 -16.79
N MET A 99 -7.89 -0.05 -15.97
CA MET A 99 -8.58 -1.24 -16.44
C MET A 99 -10.07 -1.01 -16.61
N GLY A 100 -10.57 0.18 -16.23
CA GLY A 100 -11.98 0.50 -16.26
C GLY A 100 -12.79 -0.40 -15.36
N GLU A 101 -14.08 -0.52 -15.64
CA GLU A 101 -14.94 -1.47 -14.95
C GLU A 101 -14.60 -2.88 -15.42
N ASP A 102 -14.60 -3.81 -14.48
CA ASP A 102 -14.40 -5.21 -14.82
C ASP A 102 -15.70 -5.82 -15.30
N LEU A 103 -15.97 -5.64 -16.59
CA LEU A 103 -17.18 -6.14 -17.20
C LEU A 103 -17.20 -7.66 -17.35
N SER A 104 -16.06 -8.30 -17.22
CA SER A 104 -15.97 -9.76 -17.34
C SER A 104 -16.79 -10.46 -16.25
N LEU A 105 -16.92 -9.85 -15.09
CA LEU A 105 -17.74 -10.38 -14.01
C LEU A 105 -19.22 -10.38 -14.30
N ILE A 106 -19.65 -9.56 -15.25
CA ILE A 106 -21.06 -9.40 -15.60
C ILE A 106 -21.47 -10.44 -16.62
N HIS A 107 -20.52 -10.94 -17.37
CA HIS A 107 -20.77 -11.84 -18.50
C HIS A 107 -20.67 -13.33 -18.16
N ILE A 108 -20.38 -13.62 -16.95
CA ILE A 108 -20.19 -15.00 -16.49
C ILE A 108 -21.51 -15.67 -16.13
#